data_f3f99750449c27a4b52c438bb63e2839
#
_entry.id   f3f99750449c27a4b52c438bb63e2839
#
_cell.length_a   1.000
_cell.length_b   1.000
_cell.length_c   1.000
_cell.angle_alpha   90.00
_cell.angle_beta   90.00
_cell.angle_gamma   90.00
#
_symmetry.space_group_name_H-M   'P 1'
#
loop_
_entity.id
_entity.type
_entity.pdbx_description
1 polymer ?
#
loop_
_entity_poly.entity_id
_entity_poly.type
_entity_poly.pdbx_seq_one_letter_code
_entity_poly.pdbx_strand_id
1 'polypeptide(L)'
;MLDVAVALWAIAWLVLGAVAYSQLRALRELSDTVVQGSTALEQTGNGLRSTSSGLRETGRALAFVEDLPFVGNLVGNELENAADEVDRVADEVDETAESARVSGEESKETVDNVALIVGLAVGLVPSVLAVAGYLPLRSRRVRRLLGLSGPTH
;
A
#
# COMPACT_ATOMS: atom_id res chain seq x y z
N MET A 1 -15.25 36.13 -23.38
CA MET A 1 -14.14 35.21 -23.68
C MET A 1 -13.25 34.90 -22.46
N LEU A 2 -12.92 35.89 -21.60
CA LEU A 2 -12.11 35.65 -20.40
C LEU A 2 -12.80 34.69 -19.41
N ASP A 3 -14.11 34.78 -19.24
CA ASP A 3 -14.89 33.93 -18.35
C ASP A 3 -14.83 32.45 -18.74
N VAL A 4 -14.88 32.18 -20.06
CA VAL A 4 -14.76 30.81 -20.57
C VAL A 4 -13.35 30.25 -20.36
N ALA A 5 -12.32 31.09 -20.51
CA ALA A 5 -10.94 30.69 -20.31
C ALA A 5 -10.68 30.31 -18.83
N VAL A 6 -11.21 31.11 -17.87
CA VAL A 6 -11.09 30.82 -16.44
C VAL A 6 -11.86 29.55 -16.06
N ALA A 7 -13.05 29.35 -16.62
CA ALA A 7 -13.83 28.15 -16.38
C ALA A 7 -13.13 26.90 -16.93
N LEU A 8 -12.59 26.95 -18.14
CA LEU A 8 -11.83 25.85 -18.74
C LEU A 8 -10.56 25.55 -17.94
N TRP A 9 -9.86 26.58 -17.47
CA TRP A 9 -8.70 26.44 -16.61
C TRP A 9 -9.05 25.72 -15.30
N ALA A 10 -10.13 26.14 -14.61
CA ALA A 10 -10.56 25.51 -13.38
C ALA A 10 -10.97 24.04 -13.61
N ILE A 11 -11.68 23.74 -14.68
CA ILE A 11 -12.05 22.37 -15.05
C ILE A 11 -10.81 21.52 -15.32
N ALA A 12 -9.82 22.04 -16.05
CA ALA A 12 -8.58 21.32 -16.33
C ALA A 12 -7.83 20.92 -15.03
N TRP A 13 -7.76 21.82 -14.05
CA TRP A 13 -7.13 21.53 -12.77
C TRP A 13 -7.93 20.53 -11.92
N LEU A 14 -9.25 20.60 -11.96
CA LEU A 14 -10.10 19.60 -11.28
C LEU A 14 -9.92 18.20 -11.89
N VAL A 15 -9.83 18.12 -13.22
CA VAL A 15 -9.56 16.85 -13.91
C VAL A 15 -8.17 16.33 -13.56
N LEU A 16 -7.15 17.17 -13.54
CA LEU A 16 -5.79 16.80 -13.11
C LEU A 16 -5.76 16.30 -11.67
N GLY A 17 -6.47 16.97 -10.75
CA GLY A 17 -6.60 16.53 -9.37
C GLY A 17 -7.29 15.17 -9.24
N ALA A 18 -8.35 14.93 -10.02
CA ALA A 18 -9.04 13.64 -10.05
C ALA A 18 -8.15 12.52 -10.63
N VAL A 19 -7.37 12.80 -11.67
CA VAL A 19 -6.41 11.85 -12.24
C VAL A 19 -5.30 11.55 -11.24
N ALA A 20 -4.72 12.56 -10.58
CA ALA A 20 -3.71 12.36 -9.55
C ALA A 20 -4.23 11.49 -8.40
N TYR A 21 -5.45 11.75 -7.93
CA TYR A 21 -6.11 10.94 -6.91
C TYR A 21 -6.31 9.48 -7.35
N SER A 22 -6.76 9.27 -8.60
CA SER A 22 -6.98 7.91 -9.12
C SER A 22 -5.68 7.10 -9.26
N GLN A 23 -4.57 7.75 -9.66
CA GLN A 23 -3.25 7.11 -9.76
C GLN A 23 -2.72 6.70 -8.37
N LEU A 24 -2.89 7.56 -7.37
CA LEU A 24 -2.48 7.24 -6.00
C LEU A 24 -3.34 6.12 -5.40
N ARG A 25 -4.62 6.04 -5.76
CA ARG A 25 -5.49 4.94 -5.34
C ARG A 25 -5.04 3.58 -5.89
N ALA A 26 -4.42 3.54 -7.07
CA ALA A 26 -3.85 2.31 -7.62
C ALA A 26 -2.70 1.75 -6.76
N LEU A 27 -1.97 2.61 -6.02
CA LEU A 27 -0.95 2.16 -5.06
C LEU A 27 -1.54 1.40 -3.88
N ARG A 28 -2.81 1.64 -3.54
CA ARG A 28 -3.53 0.91 -2.50
C ARG A 28 -3.72 -0.57 -2.89
N GLU A 29 -3.98 -0.83 -4.18
CA GLU A 29 -4.11 -2.21 -4.69
C GLU A 29 -2.80 -2.98 -4.54
N LEU A 30 -1.66 -2.30 -4.65
CA LEU A 30 -0.35 -2.92 -4.39
C LEU A 30 -0.18 -3.28 -2.91
N SER A 31 -0.60 -2.40 -1.99
CA SER A 31 -0.58 -2.70 -0.55
C SER A 31 -1.51 -3.86 -0.20
N ASP A 32 -2.69 -3.97 -0.83
CA ASP A 32 -3.58 -5.12 -0.68
C ASP A 32 -2.93 -6.41 -1.18
N THR A 33 -2.19 -6.35 -2.28
CA THR A 33 -1.43 -7.49 -2.81
C THR A 33 -0.33 -7.93 -1.85
N VAL A 34 0.36 -7.00 -1.19
CA VAL A 34 1.39 -7.31 -0.17
C VAL A 34 0.76 -8.01 1.04
N VAL A 35 -0.37 -7.52 1.53
CA VAL A 35 -1.11 -8.15 2.65
C VAL A 35 -1.62 -9.54 2.26
N GLN A 36 -2.11 -9.75 1.04
CA GLN A 36 -2.48 -11.08 0.55
C GLN A 36 -1.27 -12.01 0.42
N GLY A 37 -0.12 -11.47 -0.02
CA GLY A 37 1.14 -12.19 -0.07
C GLY A 37 1.61 -12.66 1.31
N SER A 38 1.45 -11.84 2.35
CA SER A 38 1.80 -12.22 3.72
C SER A 38 0.97 -13.42 4.21
N THR A 39 -0.32 -13.47 3.88
CA THR A 39 -1.18 -14.62 4.21
C THR A 39 -0.72 -15.90 3.52
N ALA A 40 -0.25 -15.80 2.27
CA ALA A 40 0.32 -16.95 1.55
C ALA A 40 1.64 -17.42 2.19
N LEU A 41 2.47 -16.50 2.70
CA LEU A 41 3.68 -16.83 3.45
C LEU A 41 3.35 -17.53 4.76
N GLU A 42 2.36 -17.07 5.55
CA GLU A 42 1.90 -17.74 6.76
C GLU A 42 1.43 -19.17 6.47
N GLN A 43 0.69 -19.39 5.37
CA GLN A 43 0.29 -20.74 4.95
C GLN A 43 1.50 -21.61 4.61
N THR A 44 2.53 -21.03 4.00
CA THR A 44 3.79 -21.71 3.70
C THR A 44 4.52 -22.09 4.99
N GLY A 45 4.63 -21.18 5.96
CA GLY A 45 5.20 -21.44 7.28
C GLY A 45 4.51 -22.60 7.99
N ASN A 46 3.17 -22.63 7.98
CA ASN A 46 2.39 -23.73 8.54
C ASN A 46 2.62 -25.06 7.81
N GLY A 47 2.76 -25.02 6.48
CA GLY A 47 3.13 -26.20 5.67
C GLY A 47 4.51 -26.73 6.01
N LEU A 48 5.50 -25.87 6.23
CA LEU A 48 6.83 -26.23 6.66
C LEU A 48 6.83 -26.90 8.04
N ARG A 49 6.09 -26.36 9.01
CA ARG A 49 5.94 -26.99 10.35
C ARG A 49 5.28 -28.37 10.28
N SER A 50 4.30 -28.54 9.38
CA SER A 50 3.72 -29.86 9.13
C SER A 50 4.75 -30.84 8.57
N THR A 51 5.61 -30.37 7.65
CA THR A 51 6.71 -31.16 7.09
C THR A 51 7.74 -31.53 8.15
N SER A 52 8.16 -30.58 9.00
CA SER A 52 9.07 -30.82 10.12
C SER A 52 8.52 -31.89 11.05
N SER A 53 7.23 -31.79 11.41
CA SER A 53 6.57 -32.80 12.26
C SER A 53 6.60 -34.19 11.62
N GLY A 54 6.35 -34.29 10.32
CA GLY A 54 6.43 -35.54 9.55
C GLY A 54 7.85 -36.13 9.52
N LEU A 55 8.87 -35.26 9.36
CA LEU A 55 10.28 -35.69 9.41
C LEU A 55 10.65 -36.27 10.79
N ARG A 56 10.24 -35.61 11.88
CA ARG A 56 10.47 -36.11 13.24
C ARG A 56 9.75 -37.44 13.51
N GLU A 57 8.50 -37.58 13.04
CA GLU A 57 7.75 -38.83 13.18
C GLU A 57 8.43 -39.95 12.40
N THR A 58 8.86 -39.70 11.18
CA THR A 58 9.60 -40.65 10.34
C THR A 58 10.93 -41.03 11.00
N GLY A 59 11.68 -40.06 11.52
CA GLY A 59 12.94 -40.29 12.23
C GLY A 59 12.77 -41.20 13.43
N ARG A 60 11.71 -40.96 14.25
CA ARG A 60 11.38 -41.82 15.39
C ARG A 60 10.99 -43.24 14.94
N ALA A 61 10.17 -43.35 13.91
CA ALA A 61 9.78 -44.65 13.39
C ALA A 61 11.00 -45.47 12.90
N LEU A 62 11.96 -44.82 12.25
CA LEU A 62 13.19 -45.47 11.80
C LEU A 62 14.11 -45.85 12.97
N ALA A 63 14.14 -45.10 14.06
CA ALA A 63 14.92 -45.41 15.24
C ALA A 63 14.43 -46.70 15.97
N PHE A 64 13.17 -47.10 15.76
CA PHE A 64 12.57 -48.32 16.31
C PHE A 64 12.74 -49.55 15.43
N VAL A 65 13.43 -49.48 14.27
CA VAL A 65 13.68 -50.62 13.42
C VAL A 65 14.80 -51.46 14.05
N GLU A 66 14.40 -52.52 14.76
CA GLU A 66 15.29 -53.40 15.58
C GLU A 66 16.39 -54.08 14.75
N ASP A 67 16.15 -54.31 13.44
CA ASP A 67 17.09 -55.05 12.54
C ASP A 67 18.33 -54.24 12.11
N LEU A 68 18.33 -52.89 12.29
CA LEU A 68 19.44 -52.03 11.84
C LEU A 68 19.68 -50.86 12.85
N PRO A 69 20.04 -51.14 14.11
CA PRO A 69 20.09 -50.12 15.17
C PRO A 69 21.13 -49.02 14.87
N PHE A 70 22.21 -49.30 14.16
CA PHE A 70 23.22 -48.31 13.81
C PHE A 70 22.74 -47.35 12.68
N VAL A 71 22.09 -47.90 11.66
CA VAL A 71 21.58 -47.12 10.49
C VAL A 71 20.33 -46.33 10.89
N GLY A 72 19.46 -46.93 11.70
CA GLY A 72 18.25 -46.28 12.19
C GLY A 72 18.56 -45.02 13.03
N ASN A 73 19.54 -45.11 13.94
CA ASN A 73 19.96 -43.94 14.74
C ASN A 73 20.65 -42.87 13.92
N LEU A 74 21.46 -43.20 12.94
CA LEU A 74 22.15 -42.23 12.07
C LEU A 74 21.14 -41.49 11.20
N VAL A 75 20.23 -42.19 10.54
CA VAL A 75 19.17 -41.61 9.74
C VAL A 75 18.15 -40.83 10.60
N GLY A 76 17.83 -41.34 11.80
CA GLY A 76 16.95 -40.62 12.72
C GLY A 76 17.51 -39.27 13.14
N ASN A 77 18.78 -39.19 13.49
CA ASN A 77 19.45 -37.93 13.83
C ASN A 77 19.50 -36.95 12.66
N GLU A 78 19.77 -37.44 11.43
CA GLU A 78 19.76 -36.58 10.24
C GLU A 78 18.36 -36.03 9.92
N LEU A 79 17.32 -36.85 10.13
CA LEU A 79 15.94 -36.39 9.97
C LEU A 79 15.52 -35.39 11.04
N GLU A 80 16.02 -35.53 12.27
CA GLU A 80 15.79 -34.56 13.35
C GLU A 80 16.50 -33.24 13.04
N ASN A 81 17.74 -33.26 12.61
CA ASN A 81 18.47 -32.07 12.16
C ASN A 81 17.77 -31.38 10.98
N ALA A 82 17.30 -32.15 10.01
CA ALA A 82 16.52 -31.63 8.88
C ALA A 82 15.19 -30.99 9.33
N ALA A 83 14.52 -31.60 10.32
CA ALA A 83 13.30 -31.05 10.89
C ALA A 83 13.56 -29.72 11.59
N ASP A 84 14.64 -29.64 12.38
CA ASP A 84 15.02 -28.38 13.07
C ASP A 84 15.36 -27.27 12.08
N GLU A 85 16.01 -27.59 10.97
CA GLU A 85 16.29 -26.62 9.91
C GLU A 85 15.00 -26.16 9.20
N VAL A 86 14.05 -27.08 8.96
CA VAL A 86 12.73 -26.74 8.39
C VAL A 86 11.94 -25.85 9.35
N ASP A 87 11.97 -26.10 10.67
CA ASP A 87 11.32 -25.26 11.67
C ASP A 87 11.95 -23.85 11.70
N ARG A 88 13.28 -23.75 11.62
CA ARG A 88 13.98 -22.47 11.55
C ARG A 88 13.56 -21.66 10.30
N VAL A 89 13.44 -22.30 9.16
CA VAL A 89 12.95 -21.67 7.93
C VAL A 89 11.49 -21.26 8.07
N ALA A 90 10.66 -22.07 8.73
CA ALA A 90 9.27 -21.73 8.99
C ALA A 90 9.13 -20.46 9.83
N ASP A 91 9.95 -20.32 10.88
CA ASP A 91 9.97 -19.14 11.74
C ASP A 91 10.43 -17.88 10.97
N GLU A 92 11.44 -18.00 10.10
CA GLU A 92 11.90 -16.90 9.24
C GLU A 92 10.83 -16.48 8.22
N VAL A 93 10.08 -17.44 7.67
CA VAL A 93 8.93 -17.18 6.79
C VAL A 93 7.82 -16.43 7.53
N ASP A 94 7.50 -16.84 8.77
CA ASP A 94 6.46 -16.17 9.59
C ASP A 94 6.88 -14.74 9.98
N GLU A 95 8.15 -14.52 10.34
CA GLU A 95 8.67 -13.18 10.63
C GLU A 95 8.58 -12.28 9.37
N THR A 96 8.93 -12.84 8.20
CA THR A 96 8.81 -12.15 6.92
C THR A 96 7.35 -11.82 6.59
N ALA A 97 6.42 -12.75 6.83
CA ALA A 97 5.00 -12.57 6.62
C ALA A 97 4.43 -11.45 7.50
N GLU A 98 4.77 -11.44 8.80
CA GLU A 98 4.34 -10.41 9.72
C GLU A 98 4.92 -9.04 9.36
N SER A 99 6.20 -8.97 8.99
CA SER A 99 6.84 -7.73 8.53
C SER A 99 6.18 -7.18 7.25
N ALA A 100 5.84 -8.05 6.30
CA ALA A 100 5.13 -7.69 5.08
C ALA A 100 3.71 -7.20 5.38
N ARG A 101 2.99 -7.85 6.31
CA ARG A 101 1.66 -7.47 6.74
C ARG A 101 1.65 -6.08 7.38
N VAL A 102 2.53 -5.86 8.36
CA VAL A 102 2.64 -4.56 9.05
C VAL A 102 3.00 -3.44 8.07
N SER A 103 4.01 -3.66 7.21
CA SER A 103 4.40 -2.68 6.19
C SER A 103 3.28 -2.40 5.19
N GLY A 104 2.51 -3.41 4.80
CA GLY A 104 1.36 -3.26 3.91
C GLY A 104 0.23 -2.46 4.55
N GLU A 105 -0.09 -2.70 5.82
CA GLU A 105 -1.13 -1.97 6.56
C GLU A 105 -0.73 -0.50 6.78
N GLU A 106 0.51 -0.24 7.21
CA GLU A 106 1.04 1.12 7.41
C GLU A 106 1.08 1.91 6.09
N SER A 107 1.44 1.24 4.99
CA SER A 107 1.43 1.84 3.67
C SER A 107 0.04 2.26 3.21
N LYS A 108 -1.01 1.50 3.52
CA LYS A 108 -2.41 1.85 3.18
C LYS A 108 -2.84 3.17 3.82
N GLU A 109 -2.61 3.33 5.10
CA GLU A 109 -2.97 4.55 5.83
C GLU A 109 -2.22 5.77 5.28
N THR A 110 -0.92 5.61 5.02
CA THR A 110 -0.09 6.66 4.44
C THR A 110 -0.55 7.04 3.03
N VAL A 111 -0.83 6.07 2.16
CA VAL A 111 -1.30 6.31 0.79
C VAL A 111 -2.65 7.01 0.78
N ASP A 112 -3.60 6.64 1.64
CA ASP A 112 -4.91 7.29 1.72
C ASP A 112 -4.79 8.77 2.11
N ASN A 113 -3.97 9.08 3.12
CA ASN A 113 -3.72 10.45 3.57
C ASN A 113 -3.01 11.30 2.50
N VAL A 114 -1.97 10.74 1.87
CA VAL A 114 -1.22 11.42 0.80
C VAL A 114 -2.10 11.63 -0.42
N ALA A 115 -2.88 10.64 -0.84
CA ALA A 115 -3.78 10.75 -1.99
C ALA A 115 -4.81 11.87 -1.80
N LEU A 116 -5.38 11.99 -0.61
CA LEU A 116 -6.33 13.05 -0.28
C LEU A 116 -5.66 14.43 -0.29
N ILE A 117 -4.51 14.57 0.34
CA ILE A 117 -3.76 15.84 0.40
C ILE A 117 -3.33 16.27 -1.01
N VAL A 118 -2.75 15.36 -1.80
CA VAL A 118 -2.30 15.66 -3.17
C VAL A 118 -3.48 15.98 -4.09
N GLY A 119 -4.57 15.21 -4.02
CA GLY A 119 -5.77 15.45 -4.81
C GLY A 119 -6.38 16.83 -4.52
N LEU A 120 -6.47 17.21 -3.25
CA LEU A 120 -6.94 18.54 -2.82
C LEU A 120 -5.97 19.65 -3.22
N ALA A 121 -4.67 19.47 -2.98
CA ALA A 121 -3.66 20.49 -3.30
C ALA A 121 -3.59 20.77 -4.81
N VAL A 122 -3.57 19.72 -5.63
CA VAL A 122 -3.47 19.85 -7.08
C VAL A 122 -4.77 20.34 -7.70
N GLY A 123 -5.92 19.85 -7.24
CA GLY A 123 -7.22 20.19 -7.85
C GLY A 123 -7.82 21.50 -7.33
N LEU A 124 -7.83 21.68 -6.02
CA LEU A 124 -8.62 22.72 -5.37
C LEU A 124 -7.86 24.04 -5.23
N VAL A 125 -6.57 24.00 -4.87
CA VAL A 125 -5.79 25.23 -4.64
C VAL A 125 -5.69 26.11 -5.90
N PRO A 126 -5.29 25.62 -7.07
CA PRO A 126 -5.24 26.45 -8.28
C PRO A 126 -6.62 26.93 -8.72
N SER A 127 -7.67 26.12 -8.52
CA SER A 127 -9.04 26.49 -8.87
C SER A 127 -9.55 27.64 -8.00
N VAL A 128 -9.32 27.60 -6.69
CA VAL A 128 -9.68 28.66 -5.76
C VAL A 128 -8.90 29.95 -6.04
N LEU A 129 -7.59 29.84 -6.28
CA LEU A 129 -6.75 31.00 -6.63
C LEU A 129 -7.20 31.66 -7.95
N ALA A 130 -7.56 30.89 -8.95
CA ALA A 130 -8.08 31.42 -10.21
C ALA A 130 -9.39 32.19 -10.01
N VAL A 131 -10.33 31.63 -9.25
CA VAL A 131 -11.61 32.28 -8.92
C VAL A 131 -11.41 33.51 -8.04
N ALA A 132 -10.59 33.42 -7.01
CA ALA A 132 -10.30 34.53 -6.10
C ALA A 132 -9.59 35.69 -6.79
N GLY A 133 -8.67 35.40 -7.72
CA GLY A 133 -8.02 36.42 -8.55
C GLY A 133 -8.95 37.07 -9.59
N TYR A 134 -9.91 36.28 -10.08
CA TYR A 134 -10.86 36.75 -11.11
C TYR A 134 -11.97 37.67 -10.55
N LEU A 135 -12.50 37.40 -9.37
CA LEU A 135 -13.59 38.17 -8.74
C LEU A 135 -13.30 39.67 -8.63
N PRO A 136 -12.14 40.13 -8.12
CA PRO A 136 -11.84 41.56 -8.02
C PRO A 136 -11.66 42.25 -9.39
N LEU A 137 -11.15 41.52 -10.39
CA LEU A 137 -11.02 42.03 -11.73
C LEU A 137 -12.37 42.27 -12.38
N ARG A 138 -13.31 41.36 -12.17
CA ARG A 138 -14.69 41.49 -12.67
C ARG A 138 -15.42 42.64 -11.99
N SER A 139 -15.30 42.81 -10.67
CA SER A 139 -15.95 43.88 -9.94
C SER A 139 -15.47 45.26 -10.35
N ARG A 140 -14.17 45.43 -10.65
CA ARG A 140 -13.60 46.68 -11.17
C ARG A 140 -14.11 46.99 -12.56
N ARG A 141 -14.31 46.01 -13.43
CA ARG A 141 -14.88 46.21 -14.79
C ARG A 141 -16.35 46.64 -14.74
N VAL A 142 -17.14 46.01 -13.88
CA VAL A 142 -18.55 46.33 -13.72
C VAL A 142 -18.73 47.76 -13.16
N ARG A 143 -17.93 48.19 -12.19
CA ARG A 143 -17.93 49.58 -11.68
C ARG A 143 -17.59 50.60 -12.72
N ARG A 144 -16.61 50.31 -13.63
CA ARG A 144 -16.28 51.21 -14.77
C ARG A 144 -17.41 51.34 -15.80
N LEU A 145 -18.10 50.23 -16.10
CA LEU A 145 -19.21 50.21 -17.05
C LEU A 145 -20.47 50.88 -16.50
N LEU A 146 -20.69 50.89 -15.18
CA LEU A 146 -21.82 51.53 -14.55
C LEU A 146 -21.60 53.03 -14.28
N GLY A 147 -20.45 53.62 -14.67
CA GLY A 147 -20.18 55.03 -14.50
C GLY A 147 -20.09 55.49 -13.05
N LEU A 148 -19.96 54.57 -12.10
CA LEU A 148 -19.87 54.85 -10.68
C LEU A 148 -18.46 55.29 -10.24
N SER A 149 -17.69 55.95 -11.15
CA SER A 149 -16.53 56.73 -10.77
C SER A 149 -17.05 58.03 -10.17
N GLY A 150 -17.24 58.03 -8.82
CA GLY A 150 -17.58 59.25 -8.14
C GLY A 150 -16.55 60.34 -8.37
N PRO A 151 -16.96 61.63 -8.34
CA PRO A 151 -16.06 62.73 -8.52
C PRO A 151 -15.04 62.75 -7.38
N THR A 152 -13.77 62.76 -7.79
CA THR A 152 -12.66 63.08 -6.88
C THR A 152 -12.76 64.57 -6.52
N HIS A 153 -13.18 64.90 -5.30
CA HIS A 153 -12.89 66.19 -4.71
C HIS A 153 -11.55 66.15 -4.02
#